data_f853c225fe81cef876905a02ed1c0fff
#
_entry.id   f853c225fe81cef876905a02ed1c0fff
#
_cell.length_a   1.000
_cell.length_b   1.000
_cell.length_c   1.000
_cell.angle_alpha   90.00
_cell.angle_beta   90.00
_cell.angle_gamma   90.00
#
_symmetry.space_group_name_H-M   'P 1'
#
loop_
_entity.id
_entity.type
_entity.pdbx_description
1 polymer ?
#
loop_
_entity_poly.entity_id
_entity_poly.type
_entity_poly.pdbx_seq_one_letter_code
_entity_poly.pdbx_strand_id
1 'polypeptide(L)'
;KGKRFATLEFSSIGSGNAGKVRAESLLYCDDLVSDIQQAMSKDRLETLWTQYTTDLRQRKIGNCKELHIATRWSLVDVIGRLEGLYEGNNRAEFIVMPALNEEDESNFDYGNSAGFTTKFYHEQREAMDDASWRALYMNQPIEREGQLYNEDELRRYFELPNGKPDAILFVCDTKDKGTDFCVMPICYQYGNDFYCEDVVCDNSNPEIVEARLVSKLLQHKAQMGQFESNSAGGKIAEKVQKEVKEAGGIAKITTKYTTSNKETRIIVNSPFIKDHVLFKDNSVIKKEKEYRRMLNFLCGYTMAGKNRNDDVPDAWSLFAEYVQCLEGNKVKVFKRPF
;
A
#
# COMPACT_ATOMS: atom_id res chain seq x y z
N LYS A 1 -52.54 -3.75 -16.95
CA LYS A 1 -51.40 -3.83 -17.89
C LYS A 1 -50.15 -3.88 -17.05
N GLY A 2 -49.38 -4.98 -17.11
CA GLY A 2 -48.12 -5.14 -16.38
C GLY A 2 -47.08 -4.13 -16.85
N LYS A 3 -46.27 -3.60 -15.93
CA LYS A 3 -45.14 -2.76 -16.28
C LYS A 3 -44.11 -3.60 -17.06
N ARG A 4 -43.53 -3.02 -18.09
CA ARG A 4 -42.51 -3.68 -18.93
C ARG A 4 -41.20 -3.90 -18.16
N PHE A 5 -40.90 -3.06 -17.17
CA PHE A 5 -39.72 -3.12 -16.34
C PHE A 5 -40.09 -3.19 -14.86
N ALA A 6 -39.20 -3.75 -14.04
CA ALA A 6 -39.37 -3.78 -12.59
C ALA A 6 -39.46 -2.34 -12.02
N THR A 7 -40.13 -2.21 -10.87
CA THR A 7 -40.22 -0.93 -10.16
C THR A 7 -38.86 -0.53 -9.59
N LEU A 8 -38.06 -1.50 -9.17
CA LEU A 8 -36.72 -1.37 -8.64
C LEU A 8 -35.83 -2.43 -9.27
N GLU A 9 -34.70 -2.05 -9.78
CA GLU A 9 -33.71 -2.92 -10.41
C GLU A 9 -32.33 -2.66 -9.80
N PHE A 10 -31.64 -3.73 -9.45
CA PHE A 10 -30.25 -3.67 -8.96
C PHE A 10 -29.32 -4.30 -9.98
N SER A 11 -28.20 -3.66 -10.25
CA SER A 11 -27.23 -4.11 -11.22
C SER A 11 -25.84 -3.61 -10.88
N SER A 12 -24.82 -4.33 -11.30
CA SER A 12 -23.43 -3.87 -11.22
C SER A 12 -23.05 -3.11 -12.49
N ILE A 13 -22.18 -2.11 -12.34
CA ILE A 13 -21.58 -1.43 -13.48
C ILE A 13 -20.78 -2.45 -14.32
N GLY A 14 -20.84 -2.34 -15.65
CA GLY A 14 -20.17 -3.28 -16.55
C GLY A 14 -20.89 -4.63 -16.76
N SER A 15 -22.05 -4.87 -16.14
CA SER A 15 -22.81 -6.13 -16.29
C SER A 15 -23.65 -6.23 -17.57
N GLY A 16 -23.52 -5.29 -18.50
CA GLY A 16 -24.26 -5.29 -19.76
C GLY A 16 -25.75 -4.98 -19.58
N ASN A 17 -26.06 -3.82 -19.04
CA ASN A 17 -27.41 -3.35 -18.74
C ASN A 17 -28.21 -2.90 -19.97
N ALA A 18 -27.63 -2.94 -21.16
CA ALA A 18 -28.26 -2.50 -22.39
C ALA A 18 -29.54 -3.31 -22.68
N GLY A 19 -30.66 -2.58 -22.84
CA GLY A 19 -31.97 -3.17 -23.11
C GLY A 19 -32.68 -3.82 -21.91
N LYS A 20 -32.03 -3.93 -20.76
CA LYS A 20 -32.57 -4.59 -19.56
C LYS A 20 -33.15 -3.60 -18.54
N VAL A 21 -32.53 -2.43 -18.42
CA VAL A 21 -32.86 -1.45 -17.37
C VAL A 21 -33.19 -0.08 -17.98
N ARG A 22 -34.18 0.58 -17.39
CA ARG A 22 -34.53 1.98 -17.66
C ARG A 22 -34.82 2.69 -16.34
N ALA A 23 -34.13 3.82 -16.11
CA ALA A 23 -34.37 4.69 -14.97
C ALA A 23 -35.28 5.85 -15.37
N GLU A 24 -36.53 5.85 -14.88
CA GLU A 24 -37.53 6.87 -15.19
C GLU A 24 -37.62 7.94 -14.10
N SER A 25 -37.36 7.58 -12.85
CA SER A 25 -37.48 8.47 -11.70
C SER A 25 -36.14 8.78 -11.07
N LEU A 26 -35.34 7.75 -10.78
CA LEU A 26 -34.05 7.85 -10.10
C LEU A 26 -33.07 6.84 -10.65
N LEU A 27 -31.89 7.30 -10.99
CA LEU A 27 -30.69 6.49 -11.14
C LEU A 27 -29.86 6.66 -9.85
N TYR A 28 -29.73 5.59 -9.08
CA TYR A 28 -28.94 5.57 -7.86
C TYR A 28 -27.64 4.80 -8.09
N CYS A 29 -26.52 5.44 -7.79
CA CYS A 29 -25.19 4.87 -7.91
C CYS A 29 -24.55 4.83 -6.53
N ASP A 30 -24.16 3.64 -6.09
CA ASP A 30 -23.56 3.38 -4.78
C ASP A 30 -22.15 2.86 -4.95
N ASP A 31 -21.18 3.54 -4.41
CA ASP A 31 -19.75 3.17 -4.41
C ASP A 31 -19.27 2.57 -5.74
N LEU A 32 -19.35 3.36 -6.83
CA LEU A 32 -18.90 2.89 -8.16
C LEU A 32 -17.42 2.51 -8.18
N VAL A 33 -16.59 3.10 -7.33
CA VAL A 33 -15.22 2.68 -7.04
C VAL A 33 -15.25 1.74 -5.85
N SER A 34 -14.95 0.46 -6.08
CA SER A 34 -15.15 -0.59 -5.08
C SER A 34 -14.07 -0.65 -4.00
N ASP A 35 -12.86 -0.23 -4.33
CA ASP A 35 -11.70 -0.38 -3.45
C ASP A 35 -10.54 0.53 -3.84
N ILE A 36 -9.53 0.57 -2.97
CA ILE A 36 -8.32 1.37 -3.17
C ILE A 36 -7.52 0.92 -4.40
N GLN A 37 -7.53 -0.38 -4.75
CA GLN A 37 -6.79 -0.89 -5.91
C GLN A 37 -7.36 -0.34 -7.22
N GLN A 38 -8.69 -0.26 -7.29
CA GLN A 38 -9.37 0.37 -8.43
C GLN A 38 -9.09 1.87 -8.48
N ALA A 39 -9.10 2.53 -7.33
CA ALA A 39 -8.84 3.96 -7.21
C ALA A 39 -7.42 4.38 -7.62
N MET A 40 -6.45 3.49 -7.41
CA MET A 40 -5.04 3.75 -7.74
C MET A 40 -4.70 3.53 -9.21
N SER A 41 -5.57 2.88 -9.98
CA SER A 41 -5.34 2.62 -11.39
C SER A 41 -6.06 3.66 -12.25
N LYS A 42 -5.29 4.56 -12.89
CA LYS A 42 -5.84 5.55 -13.85
C LYS A 42 -6.64 4.87 -14.95
N ASP A 43 -6.17 3.74 -15.48
CA ASP A 43 -6.85 2.99 -16.55
C ASP A 43 -8.19 2.41 -16.08
N ARG A 44 -8.26 1.92 -14.84
CA ARG A 44 -9.51 1.40 -14.25
C ARG A 44 -10.50 2.54 -14.01
N LEU A 45 -10.06 3.68 -13.50
CA LEU A 45 -10.92 4.86 -13.32
C LEU A 45 -11.43 5.40 -14.64
N GLU A 46 -10.61 5.37 -15.71
CA GLU A 46 -11.03 5.75 -17.06
C GLU A 46 -12.05 4.76 -17.64
N THR A 47 -11.83 3.47 -17.45
CA THR A 47 -12.80 2.43 -17.83
C THR A 47 -14.12 2.61 -17.10
N LEU A 48 -14.08 2.87 -15.80
CA LEU A 48 -15.27 3.09 -14.97
C LEU A 48 -16.04 4.34 -15.42
N TRP A 49 -15.33 5.44 -15.70
CA TRP A 49 -15.94 6.65 -16.24
C TRP A 49 -16.62 6.40 -17.59
N THR A 50 -15.96 5.65 -18.46
CA THR A 50 -16.52 5.26 -19.76
C THR A 50 -17.79 4.43 -19.59
N GLN A 51 -17.76 3.40 -18.74
CA GLN A 51 -18.93 2.57 -18.44
C GLN A 51 -20.07 3.37 -17.82
N TYR A 52 -19.76 4.28 -16.88
CA TYR A 52 -20.75 5.17 -16.30
C TYR A 52 -21.41 6.04 -17.38
N THR A 53 -20.64 6.71 -18.22
CA THR A 53 -21.15 7.67 -19.20
C THR A 53 -21.83 7.01 -20.41
N THR A 54 -21.30 5.88 -20.90
CA THR A 54 -21.78 5.24 -22.13
C THR A 54 -22.80 4.13 -21.90
N ASP A 55 -22.84 3.53 -20.70
CA ASP A 55 -23.83 2.49 -20.39
C ASP A 55 -24.80 2.95 -19.29
N LEU A 56 -24.34 3.23 -18.10
CA LEU A 56 -25.21 3.45 -16.94
C LEU A 56 -26.06 4.73 -17.10
N ARG A 57 -25.42 5.85 -17.40
CA ARG A 57 -26.09 7.14 -17.57
C ARG A 57 -27.08 7.15 -18.75
N GLN A 58 -26.83 6.34 -19.77
CA GLN A 58 -27.72 6.19 -20.93
C GLN A 58 -29.04 5.46 -20.60
N ARG A 59 -29.15 4.91 -19.40
CA ARG A 59 -30.41 4.29 -18.95
C ARG A 59 -31.44 5.32 -18.49
N LYS A 60 -31.06 6.56 -18.24
CA LYS A 60 -31.97 7.63 -17.81
C LYS A 60 -32.92 8.03 -18.94
N ILE A 61 -34.17 8.25 -18.59
CA ILE A 61 -35.23 8.70 -19.51
C ILE A 61 -35.92 9.93 -18.90
N GLY A 62 -36.23 10.90 -19.76
CA GLY A 62 -36.96 12.09 -19.36
C GLY A 62 -36.24 12.88 -18.27
N ASN A 63 -36.96 13.19 -17.22
CA ASN A 63 -36.46 13.98 -16.08
C ASN A 63 -35.90 13.12 -14.95
N CYS A 64 -35.39 11.93 -15.25
CA CYS A 64 -34.81 11.04 -14.26
C CYS A 64 -33.71 11.75 -13.45
N LYS A 65 -33.87 11.74 -12.13
CA LYS A 65 -32.87 12.26 -11.18
C LYS A 65 -31.68 11.29 -11.11
N GLU A 66 -30.58 11.78 -10.62
CA GLU A 66 -29.39 11.00 -10.40
C GLU A 66 -28.86 11.26 -9.00
N LEU A 67 -28.58 10.22 -8.25
CA LEU A 67 -28.04 10.29 -6.90
C LEU A 67 -26.82 9.38 -6.84
N HIS A 68 -25.69 9.93 -6.43
CA HIS A 68 -24.48 9.20 -6.13
C HIS A 68 -24.21 9.25 -4.63
N ILE A 69 -23.92 8.10 -4.04
CA ILE A 69 -23.31 8.00 -2.72
C ILE A 69 -21.99 7.30 -2.91
N ALA A 70 -20.90 7.89 -2.47
CA ALA A 70 -19.58 7.32 -2.68
C ALA A 70 -18.56 7.86 -1.71
N THR A 71 -17.60 7.01 -1.41
CA THR A 71 -16.32 7.40 -0.83
C THR A 71 -15.46 8.09 -1.91
N ARG A 72 -14.78 9.17 -1.56
CA ARG A 72 -13.93 9.93 -2.47
C ARG A 72 -12.51 9.36 -2.47
N TRP A 73 -12.25 8.44 -3.37
CA TRP A 73 -10.97 7.76 -3.47
C TRP A 73 -9.90 8.53 -4.26
N SER A 74 -10.33 9.34 -5.24
CA SER A 74 -9.43 10.03 -6.16
C SER A 74 -10.06 11.32 -6.66
N LEU A 75 -9.22 12.30 -7.04
CA LEU A 75 -9.69 13.52 -7.72
C LEU A 75 -10.34 13.21 -9.08
N VAL A 76 -9.95 12.10 -9.71
CA VAL A 76 -10.45 11.68 -11.03
C VAL A 76 -11.40 10.48 -10.96
N ASP A 77 -11.94 10.16 -9.79
CA ASP A 77 -13.07 9.24 -9.65
C ASP A 77 -14.35 9.81 -10.30
N VAL A 78 -15.42 9.03 -10.35
CA VAL A 78 -16.67 9.45 -11.00
C VAL A 78 -17.21 10.74 -10.39
N ILE A 79 -17.19 10.86 -9.06
CA ILE A 79 -17.67 12.07 -8.37
C ILE A 79 -16.78 13.27 -8.68
N GLY A 80 -15.45 13.13 -8.62
CA GLY A 80 -14.53 14.22 -8.94
C GLY A 80 -14.68 14.74 -10.37
N ARG A 81 -14.90 13.84 -11.32
CA ARG A 81 -15.20 14.23 -12.71
C ARG A 81 -16.56 14.93 -12.86
N LEU A 82 -17.56 14.49 -12.07
CA LEU A 82 -18.85 15.16 -12.02
C LEU A 82 -18.76 16.54 -11.38
N GLU A 83 -17.97 16.71 -10.30
CA GLU A 83 -17.67 18.01 -9.72
C GLU A 83 -17.10 18.98 -10.75
N GLY A 84 -16.06 18.57 -11.48
CA GLY A 84 -15.49 19.39 -12.56
C GLY A 84 -16.47 19.67 -13.70
N LEU A 85 -17.30 18.69 -14.08
CA LEU A 85 -18.30 18.85 -15.14
C LEU A 85 -19.41 19.83 -14.76
N TYR A 86 -19.78 19.90 -13.51
CA TYR A 86 -20.89 20.74 -13.00
C TYR A 86 -20.40 21.93 -12.17
N GLU A 87 -19.13 22.25 -12.20
CA GLU A 87 -18.58 23.43 -11.53
C GLU A 87 -19.32 24.70 -11.96
N GLY A 88 -19.80 25.49 -11.00
CA GLY A 88 -20.58 26.69 -11.25
C GLY A 88 -21.98 26.44 -11.83
N ASN A 89 -22.49 25.20 -11.85
CA ASN A 89 -23.76 24.82 -12.41
C ASN A 89 -24.74 24.35 -11.34
N ASN A 90 -25.86 25.03 -11.20
CA ASN A 90 -26.90 24.72 -10.21
C ASN A 90 -27.74 23.46 -10.50
N ARG A 91 -27.41 22.67 -11.54
CA ARG A 91 -28.08 21.40 -11.84
C ARG A 91 -27.58 20.23 -11.00
N ALA A 92 -26.49 20.38 -10.31
CA ALA A 92 -25.92 19.37 -9.39
C ALA A 92 -25.60 20.01 -8.05
N GLU A 93 -25.81 19.26 -7.00
CA GLU A 93 -25.44 19.61 -5.63
C GLU A 93 -24.46 18.54 -5.12
N PHE A 94 -23.39 18.98 -4.48
CA PHE A 94 -22.38 18.11 -3.90
C PHE A 94 -22.37 18.31 -2.39
N ILE A 95 -22.69 17.26 -1.66
CA ILE A 95 -22.75 17.26 -0.20
C ILE A 95 -21.55 16.47 0.30
N VAL A 96 -20.64 17.14 0.99
CA VAL A 96 -19.46 16.51 1.59
C VAL A 96 -19.73 16.28 3.07
N MET A 97 -19.54 15.05 3.53
CA MET A 97 -19.78 14.64 4.92
C MET A 97 -18.46 14.08 5.53
N PRO A 98 -17.56 14.94 6.00
CA PRO A 98 -16.31 14.48 6.62
C PRO A 98 -16.57 13.82 7.98
N ALA A 99 -15.73 12.87 8.35
CA ALA A 99 -15.84 12.17 9.64
C ALA A 99 -15.59 13.08 10.84
N LEU A 100 -14.65 14.01 10.72
CA LEU A 100 -14.31 14.99 11.75
C LEU A 100 -14.61 16.41 11.26
N ASN A 101 -15.00 17.26 12.19
CA ASN A 101 -15.21 18.70 11.98
C ASN A 101 -13.88 19.49 12.12
N GLU A 102 -13.96 20.83 12.09
CA GLU A 102 -12.79 21.72 12.22
C GLU A 102 -12.17 21.68 13.63
N GLU A 103 -12.93 21.29 14.64
CA GLU A 103 -12.48 21.11 16.03
C GLU A 103 -11.88 19.71 16.30
N ASP A 104 -11.70 18.89 15.25
CA ASP A 104 -11.22 17.50 15.31
C ASP A 104 -12.15 16.57 16.11
N GLU A 105 -13.46 16.89 16.13
CA GLU A 105 -14.51 16.12 16.76
C GLU A 105 -15.39 15.41 15.73
N SER A 106 -15.96 14.26 16.10
CA SER A 106 -16.82 13.46 15.22
C SER A 106 -18.09 14.20 14.80
N ASN A 107 -18.35 14.22 13.50
CA ASN A 107 -19.64 14.66 12.95
C ASN A 107 -20.76 13.62 13.12
N PHE A 108 -20.46 12.41 13.60
CA PHE A 108 -21.36 11.28 13.67
C PHE A 108 -21.46 10.67 15.07
N ASP A 109 -21.08 11.41 16.12
CA ASP A 109 -21.27 11.01 17.50
C ASP A 109 -22.68 11.40 17.96
N TYR A 110 -23.60 10.46 17.91
CA TYR A 110 -25.00 10.68 18.30
C TYR A 110 -25.27 10.47 19.80
N GLY A 111 -24.22 10.31 20.61
CA GLY A 111 -24.34 10.14 22.05
C GLY A 111 -25.00 8.83 22.50
N ASN A 112 -25.18 7.90 21.59
CA ASN A 112 -25.62 6.54 21.89
C ASN A 112 -24.52 5.55 21.50
N SER A 113 -24.48 4.39 22.12
CA SER A 113 -23.43 3.37 21.93
C SER A 113 -23.30 2.83 20.49
N ALA A 114 -24.07 3.31 19.56
CA ALA A 114 -24.02 2.96 18.13
C ALA A 114 -23.33 4.04 17.28
N GLY A 115 -22.75 5.07 17.89
CA GLY A 115 -22.12 6.18 17.18
C GLY A 115 -20.67 5.93 16.82
N PHE A 116 -20.24 6.65 15.82
CA PHE A 116 -18.84 6.78 15.44
C PHE A 116 -18.21 7.90 16.25
N THR A 117 -17.67 7.57 17.44
CA THR A 117 -17.12 8.55 18.37
C THR A 117 -15.86 9.20 17.84
N THR A 118 -15.49 10.36 18.35
CA THR A 118 -14.21 11.03 18.06
C THR A 118 -13.04 10.09 18.31
N LYS A 119 -13.07 9.36 19.43
CA LYS A 119 -12.05 8.35 19.76
C LYS A 119 -11.93 7.27 18.68
N PHE A 120 -13.07 6.75 18.19
CA PHE A 120 -13.07 5.75 17.10
C PHE A 120 -12.36 6.29 15.87
N TYR A 121 -12.66 7.52 15.45
CA TYR A 121 -12.04 8.10 14.26
C TYR A 121 -10.56 8.40 14.46
N HIS A 122 -10.13 8.81 15.64
CA HIS A 122 -8.70 8.99 15.95
C HIS A 122 -7.95 7.65 15.87
N GLU A 123 -8.51 6.57 16.42
CA GLU A 123 -7.92 5.23 16.30
C GLU A 123 -7.82 4.76 14.83
N GLN A 124 -8.82 5.08 13.99
CA GLN A 124 -8.74 4.78 12.56
C GLN A 124 -7.66 5.61 11.86
N ARG A 125 -7.53 6.89 12.21
CA ARG A 125 -6.52 7.78 11.66
C ARG A 125 -5.09 7.32 11.99
N GLU A 126 -4.86 6.86 13.21
CA GLU A 126 -3.57 6.30 13.63
C GLU A 126 -3.19 5.03 12.85
N ALA A 127 -4.16 4.27 12.37
CA ALA A 127 -3.95 3.02 11.64
C ALA A 127 -3.76 3.20 10.12
N MET A 128 -3.90 4.42 9.59
CA MET A 128 -3.91 4.69 8.14
C MET A 128 -2.87 5.71 7.73
N ASP A 129 -2.47 5.67 6.45
CA ASP A 129 -1.76 6.78 5.81
C ASP A 129 -2.69 8.00 5.60
N ASP A 130 -2.10 9.20 5.58
CA ASP A 130 -2.85 10.47 5.46
C ASP A 130 -3.71 10.53 4.19
N ALA A 131 -3.21 10.03 3.06
CA ALA A 131 -3.95 10.04 1.81
C ALA A 131 -5.21 9.16 1.87
N SER A 132 -5.08 7.96 2.46
CA SER A 132 -6.22 7.06 2.70
C SER A 132 -7.21 7.65 3.71
N TRP A 133 -6.72 8.22 4.81
CA TRP A 133 -7.57 8.90 5.79
C TRP A 133 -8.37 10.03 5.16
N ARG A 134 -7.70 10.92 4.41
CA ARG A 134 -8.36 12.05 3.75
C ARG A 134 -9.38 11.60 2.71
N ALA A 135 -9.08 10.57 1.95
CA ALA A 135 -9.99 10.03 0.96
C ALA A 135 -11.22 9.37 1.61
N LEU A 136 -10.99 8.41 2.51
CA LEU A 136 -12.04 7.56 3.08
C LEU A 136 -12.95 8.29 4.08
N TYR A 137 -12.34 9.08 4.95
CA TYR A 137 -13.04 9.66 6.09
C TYR A 137 -13.29 11.15 5.96
N MET A 138 -12.43 11.89 5.26
CA MET A 138 -12.59 13.33 5.12
C MET A 138 -13.22 13.75 3.80
N ASN A 139 -13.44 12.83 2.86
CA ASN A 139 -13.89 13.11 1.49
C ASN A 139 -13.02 14.15 0.75
N GLN A 140 -11.74 14.18 1.08
CA GLN A 140 -10.75 15.10 0.54
C GLN A 140 -9.62 14.33 -0.13
N PRO A 141 -9.87 13.63 -1.25
CA PRO A 141 -8.81 12.93 -1.94
C PRO A 141 -7.75 13.92 -2.39
N ILE A 142 -6.50 13.52 -2.24
CA ILE A 142 -5.35 14.28 -2.74
C ILE A 142 -4.79 13.59 -3.97
N GLU A 143 -4.17 14.36 -4.85
CA GLU A 143 -3.42 13.79 -5.95
C GLU A 143 -2.27 12.97 -5.37
N ARG A 144 -2.25 11.68 -5.70
CA ARG A 144 -1.14 10.78 -5.34
C ARG A 144 -0.02 10.86 -6.40
N GLU A 145 0.06 11.99 -7.09
CA GLU A 145 1.15 12.29 -8.01
C GLU A 145 2.33 12.82 -7.22
N GLY A 146 3.37 11.99 -7.06
CA GLY A 146 4.58 12.41 -6.37
C GLY A 146 5.38 11.23 -5.84
N GLN A 147 6.51 11.56 -5.28
CA GLN A 147 7.38 10.59 -4.62
C GLN A 147 6.67 9.98 -3.42
N LEU A 148 6.66 8.66 -3.35
CA LEU A 148 6.12 7.95 -2.19
C LEU A 148 7.03 8.12 -0.97
N TYR A 149 8.35 8.14 -1.20
CA TYR A 149 9.38 8.32 -0.19
C TYR A 149 10.17 9.59 -0.50
N ASN A 150 9.92 10.64 0.27
CA ASN A 150 10.74 11.86 0.18
C ASN A 150 12.00 11.66 1.02
N GLU A 151 13.15 12.04 0.50
CA GLU A 151 14.43 11.86 1.20
C GLU A 151 14.45 12.57 2.56
N ASP A 152 13.82 13.74 2.66
CA ASP A 152 13.74 14.54 3.89
C ASP A 152 12.79 13.93 4.95
N GLU A 153 11.90 13.03 4.55
CA GLU A 153 10.97 12.33 5.46
C GLU A 153 11.55 11.01 6.01
N LEU A 154 12.61 10.49 5.38
CA LEU A 154 13.24 9.25 5.85
C LEU A 154 14.04 9.49 7.13
N ARG A 155 13.77 8.69 8.15
CA ARG A 155 14.54 8.73 9.39
C ARG A 155 15.99 8.31 9.13
N ARG A 156 16.94 9.08 9.67
CA ARG A 156 18.37 8.87 9.43
C ARG A 156 19.11 8.58 10.73
N TYR A 157 20.22 7.85 10.64
CA TYR A 157 21.11 7.62 11.75
C TYR A 157 22.58 7.74 11.31
N PHE A 158 23.44 8.12 12.24
CA PHE A 158 24.89 8.22 12.05
C PHE A 158 25.62 7.01 12.66
N GLU A 159 25.13 6.55 13.81
CA GLU A 159 25.69 5.43 14.56
C GLU A 159 24.56 4.57 15.09
N LEU A 160 24.83 3.27 15.22
CA LEU A 160 23.89 2.35 15.83
C LEU A 160 23.74 2.63 17.33
N PRO A 161 22.58 2.33 17.94
CA PRO A 161 22.42 2.38 19.38
C PRO A 161 23.44 1.52 20.12
N ASN A 162 23.81 1.95 21.34
CA ASN A 162 24.70 1.18 22.18
C ASN A 162 24.09 -0.17 22.59
N GLY A 163 24.89 -1.23 22.53
CA GLY A 163 24.46 -2.57 22.90
C GLY A 163 24.26 -3.50 21.71
N LYS A 164 23.78 -4.69 22.00
CA LYS A 164 23.46 -5.69 20.96
C LYS A 164 22.05 -5.45 20.44
N PRO A 165 21.82 -5.60 19.12
CA PRO A 165 20.47 -5.57 18.60
C PRO A 165 19.61 -6.72 19.15
N ASP A 166 18.32 -6.49 19.28
CA ASP A 166 17.35 -7.50 19.72
C ASP A 166 17.25 -8.63 18.68
N ALA A 167 17.32 -8.27 17.40
CA ALA A 167 17.38 -9.20 16.29
C ALA A 167 18.10 -8.58 15.07
N ILE A 168 18.61 -9.44 14.19
CA ILE A 168 19.14 -9.05 12.88
C ILE A 168 18.29 -9.74 11.83
N LEU A 169 17.46 -8.94 11.14
CA LEU A 169 16.42 -9.36 10.24
C LEU A 169 16.78 -9.02 8.78
N PHE A 170 16.26 -9.80 7.87
CA PHE A 170 16.40 -9.54 6.43
C PHE A 170 15.17 -10.02 5.67
N VAL A 171 14.92 -9.41 4.53
CA VAL A 171 13.95 -9.88 3.54
C VAL A 171 14.60 -9.78 2.17
N CYS A 172 14.32 -10.72 1.29
CA CYS A 172 14.88 -10.72 -0.06
C CYS A 172 13.77 -10.78 -1.10
N ASP A 173 13.67 -9.71 -1.90
CA ASP A 173 12.99 -9.75 -3.17
C ASP A 173 13.95 -10.31 -4.19
N THR A 174 13.64 -11.50 -4.73
CA THR A 174 14.54 -12.23 -5.62
C THR A 174 14.28 -11.83 -7.06
N LYS A 175 15.37 -11.58 -7.79
CA LYS A 175 15.33 -11.29 -9.22
C LYS A 175 14.69 -12.44 -10.00
N ASP A 176 13.68 -12.13 -10.85
CA ASP A 176 13.07 -13.14 -11.72
C ASP A 176 13.85 -13.30 -13.04
N LYS A 177 13.85 -12.30 -13.91
CA LYS A 177 14.56 -12.32 -15.19
C LYS A 177 14.87 -10.90 -15.68
N GLY A 178 15.91 -10.77 -16.49
CA GLY A 178 16.19 -9.53 -17.20
C GLY A 178 16.93 -8.48 -16.37
N THR A 179 16.44 -7.24 -16.36
CA THR A 179 17.11 -6.07 -15.77
C THR A 179 16.74 -5.81 -14.31
N ASP A 180 15.89 -6.66 -13.72
CA ASP A 180 15.41 -6.49 -12.34
C ASP A 180 16.54 -6.64 -11.33
N PHE A 181 16.39 -6.03 -10.18
CA PHE A 181 17.35 -6.11 -9.10
C PHE A 181 16.92 -7.16 -8.07
N CYS A 182 17.91 -7.90 -7.57
CA CYS A 182 17.74 -8.61 -6.31
C CYS A 182 18.00 -7.62 -5.18
N VAL A 183 17.05 -7.51 -4.26
CA VAL A 183 17.12 -6.53 -3.17
C VAL A 183 16.97 -7.24 -1.84
N MET A 184 18.00 -7.15 -0.98
CA MET A 184 17.98 -7.72 0.36
C MET A 184 18.48 -6.69 1.39
N PRO A 185 17.60 -5.90 2.02
CA PRO A 185 17.98 -5.10 3.17
C PRO A 185 18.26 -5.99 4.37
N ILE A 186 19.28 -5.61 5.16
CA ILE A 186 19.64 -6.22 6.44
C ILE A 186 19.47 -5.17 7.53
N CYS A 187 18.56 -5.43 8.46
CA CYS A 187 18.15 -4.50 9.49
C CYS A 187 18.48 -5.02 10.89
N TYR A 188 19.01 -4.13 11.73
CA TYR A 188 19.25 -4.36 13.12
C TYR A 188 18.09 -3.79 13.93
N GLN A 189 17.39 -4.63 14.67
CA GLN A 189 16.26 -4.24 15.50
C GLN A 189 16.72 -3.76 16.86
N TYR A 190 16.24 -2.59 17.27
CA TYR A 190 16.35 -2.05 18.62
C TYR A 190 14.97 -1.55 19.07
N GLY A 191 14.29 -2.33 19.91
CA GLY A 191 12.91 -2.06 20.27
C GLY A 191 11.98 -2.12 19.06
N ASN A 192 11.30 -1.02 18.78
CA ASN A 192 10.37 -0.90 17.63
C ASN A 192 11.03 -0.31 16.38
N ASP A 193 12.33 0.02 16.43
CA ASP A 193 13.05 0.65 15.32
C ASP A 193 13.97 -0.34 14.62
N PHE A 194 14.06 -0.23 13.30
CA PHE A 194 14.84 -1.09 12.41
C PHE A 194 15.89 -0.28 11.68
N TYR A 195 17.13 -0.47 12.04
CA TYR A 195 18.29 0.22 11.47
C TYR A 195 18.78 -0.55 10.24
N CYS A 196 18.57 -0.02 9.04
CA CYS A 196 19.08 -0.60 7.81
C CYS A 196 20.61 -0.48 7.78
N GLU A 197 21.32 -1.53 8.18
CA GLU A 197 22.77 -1.49 8.29
C GLU A 197 23.47 -1.83 6.97
N ASP A 198 22.86 -2.69 6.15
CA ASP A 198 23.45 -3.07 4.86
C ASP A 198 22.35 -3.48 3.88
N VAL A 199 22.72 -3.60 2.61
CA VAL A 199 21.81 -4.03 1.55
C VAL A 199 22.57 -4.74 0.44
N VAL A 200 21.96 -5.78 -0.12
CA VAL A 200 22.27 -6.23 -1.48
C VAL A 200 21.25 -5.57 -2.41
N CYS A 201 21.73 -4.81 -3.38
CA CYS A 201 20.90 -4.21 -4.44
C CYS A 201 21.67 -4.39 -5.76
N ASP A 202 21.52 -5.58 -6.38
CA ASP A 202 22.37 -6.04 -7.46
C ASP A 202 21.57 -6.73 -8.57
N ASN A 203 21.88 -6.40 -9.81
CA ASN A 203 21.31 -7.03 -11.00
C ASN A 203 22.31 -7.87 -11.80
N SER A 204 23.44 -8.22 -11.21
CA SER A 204 24.44 -9.11 -11.79
C SER A 204 23.89 -10.53 -12.03
N ASN A 205 24.70 -11.41 -12.60
CA ASN A 205 24.33 -12.80 -12.80
C ASN A 205 23.93 -13.50 -11.49
N PRO A 206 22.97 -14.43 -11.52
CA PRO A 206 22.44 -15.09 -10.32
C PRO A 206 23.52 -15.66 -9.40
N GLU A 207 24.54 -16.32 -9.95
CA GLU A 207 25.64 -16.90 -9.18
C GLU A 207 26.41 -15.86 -8.34
N ILE A 208 26.63 -14.67 -8.91
CA ILE A 208 27.29 -13.55 -8.21
C ILE A 208 26.38 -13.02 -7.10
N VAL A 209 25.11 -12.82 -7.41
CA VAL A 209 24.12 -12.32 -6.45
C VAL A 209 23.95 -13.29 -5.28
N GLU A 210 23.78 -14.58 -5.55
CA GLU A 210 23.63 -15.62 -4.53
C GLU A 210 24.83 -15.69 -3.59
N ALA A 211 26.06 -15.67 -4.13
CA ALA A 211 27.27 -15.64 -3.32
C ALA A 211 27.34 -14.38 -2.43
N ARG A 212 26.83 -13.25 -2.89
CA ARG A 212 26.76 -12.01 -2.13
C ARG A 212 25.70 -12.07 -1.02
N LEU A 213 24.51 -12.65 -1.30
CA LEU A 213 23.50 -12.90 -0.28
C LEU A 213 24.08 -13.72 0.87
N VAL A 214 24.76 -14.83 0.56
CA VAL A 214 25.43 -15.68 1.57
C VAL A 214 26.48 -14.90 2.35
N SER A 215 27.38 -14.18 1.64
CA SER A 215 28.43 -13.39 2.28
C SER A 215 27.88 -12.36 3.27
N LYS A 216 26.84 -11.63 2.87
CA LYS A 216 26.22 -10.60 3.72
C LYS A 216 25.50 -11.20 4.92
N LEU A 217 24.78 -12.30 4.77
CA LEU A 217 24.13 -12.99 5.89
C LEU A 217 25.14 -13.50 6.93
N LEU A 218 26.29 -14.01 6.47
CA LEU A 218 27.38 -14.43 7.34
C LEU A 218 28.09 -13.24 8.02
N GLN A 219 28.40 -12.19 7.27
CA GLN A 219 29.06 -10.97 7.76
C GLN A 219 28.29 -10.35 8.92
N HIS A 220 26.98 -10.22 8.77
CA HIS A 220 26.10 -9.59 9.76
C HIS A 220 25.61 -10.56 10.84
N LYS A 221 25.92 -11.86 10.74
CA LYS A 221 25.37 -12.91 11.62
C LYS A 221 23.84 -12.82 11.68
N ALA A 222 23.23 -12.62 10.49
CA ALA A 222 21.80 -12.49 10.37
C ALA A 222 21.08 -13.69 10.97
N GLN A 223 19.92 -13.46 11.63
CA GLN A 223 19.27 -14.49 12.43
C GLN A 223 18.06 -15.09 11.74
N MET A 224 17.19 -14.26 11.20
CA MET A 224 15.96 -14.71 10.55
C MET A 224 15.51 -13.77 9.47
N GLY A 225 14.90 -14.34 8.44
CA GLY A 225 14.37 -13.55 7.33
C GLY A 225 13.48 -14.35 6.40
N GLN A 226 13.01 -13.64 5.37
CA GLN A 226 12.07 -14.19 4.40
C GLN A 226 12.50 -13.86 2.97
N PHE A 227 12.44 -14.84 2.11
CA PHE A 227 12.62 -14.67 0.67
C PHE A 227 11.26 -14.77 -0.03
N GLU A 228 11.03 -13.88 -0.98
CA GLU A 228 9.90 -14.06 -1.87
C GLU A 228 10.11 -15.31 -2.71
N SER A 229 9.10 -16.19 -2.78
CA SER A 229 9.20 -17.49 -3.46
C SER A 229 8.56 -17.52 -4.83
N ASN A 230 8.16 -16.38 -5.38
CA ASN A 230 7.65 -16.30 -6.73
C ASN A 230 8.73 -16.74 -7.72
N SER A 231 8.31 -17.38 -8.81
CA SER A 231 9.22 -17.86 -9.87
C SER A 231 10.40 -18.72 -9.37
N ALA A 232 11.62 -18.24 -9.43
CA ALA A 232 12.83 -18.95 -9.02
C ALA A 232 13.20 -18.76 -7.54
N GLY A 233 12.52 -17.83 -6.83
CA GLY A 233 12.91 -17.39 -5.49
C GLY A 233 13.00 -18.50 -4.45
N GLY A 234 12.10 -19.48 -4.51
CA GLY A 234 12.15 -20.65 -3.61
C GLY A 234 13.43 -21.45 -3.74
N LYS A 235 13.93 -21.68 -4.95
CA LYS A 235 15.19 -22.41 -5.19
C LYS A 235 16.42 -21.60 -4.73
N ILE A 236 16.37 -20.28 -4.93
CA ILE A 236 17.44 -19.37 -4.46
C ILE A 236 17.49 -19.42 -2.92
N ALA A 237 16.33 -19.34 -2.26
CA ALA A 237 16.24 -19.44 -0.81
C ALA A 237 16.83 -20.74 -0.26
N GLU A 238 16.49 -21.89 -0.85
CA GLU A 238 17.03 -23.21 -0.48
C GLU A 238 18.55 -23.28 -0.62
N LYS A 239 19.07 -22.78 -1.76
CA LYS A 239 20.52 -22.77 -2.03
C LYS A 239 21.26 -21.87 -1.04
N VAL A 240 20.81 -20.63 -0.86
CA VAL A 240 21.40 -19.69 0.09
C VAL A 240 21.33 -20.23 1.52
N GLN A 241 20.20 -20.82 1.94
CA GLN A 241 20.09 -21.45 3.27
C GLN A 241 21.09 -22.57 3.47
N LYS A 242 21.29 -23.41 2.45
CA LYS A 242 22.26 -24.50 2.50
C LYS A 242 23.69 -23.97 2.65
N GLU A 243 24.10 -23.04 1.78
CA GLU A 243 25.45 -22.47 1.78
C GLU A 243 25.75 -21.70 3.07
N VAL A 244 24.80 -20.93 3.59
CA VAL A 244 24.92 -20.25 4.89
C VAL A 244 25.16 -21.26 6.02
N LYS A 245 24.39 -22.36 6.03
CA LYS A 245 24.54 -23.42 7.04
C LYS A 245 25.88 -24.15 6.93
N GLU A 246 26.33 -24.48 5.72
CA GLU A 246 27.61 -25.11 5.47
C GLU A 246 28.79 -24.24 5.90
N ALA A 247 28.65 -22.91 5.77
CA ALA A 247 29.62 -21.93 6.25
C ALA A 247 29.52 -21.62 7.76
N GLY A 248 28.66 -22.31 8.51
CA GLY A 248 28.49 -22.13 9.96
C GLY A 248 27.63 -20.93 10.35
N GLY A 249 26.88 -20.35 9.42
CA GLY A 249 25.95 -19.26 9.71
C GLY A 249 24.66 -19.75 10.41
N ILE A 250 23.99 -18.82 11.08
CA ILE A 250 22.81 -19.10 11.93
C ILE A 250 21.49 -18.65 11.31
N ALA A 251 21.53 -18.00 10.15
CA ALA A 251 20.35 -17.43 9.51
C ALA A 251 19.30 -18.52 9.19
N LYS A 252 18.04 -18.23 9.56
CA LYS A 252 16.88 -19.03 9.18
C LYS A 252 16.13 -18.30 8.08
N ILE A 253 16.02 -18.91 6.91
CA ILE A 253 15.32 -18.36 5.75
C ILE A 253 13.95 -19.04 5.65
N THR A 254 12.90 -18.26 5.68
CA THR A 254 11.54 -18.69 5.31
C THR A 254 11.21 -18.22 3.92
N THR A 255 10.21 -18.80 3.29
CA THR A 255 9.73 -18.36 1.98
C THR A 255 8.27 -17.95 2.05
N LYS A 256 7.90 -16.94 1.26
CA LYS A 256 6.51 -16.47 1.14
C LYS A 256 6.16 -16.29 -0.33
N TYR A 257 5.08 -16.91 -0.75
CA TYR A 257 4.50 -16.65 -2.06
C TYR A 257 3.55 -15.45 -1.96
N THR A 258 3.74 -14.46 -2.83
CA THR A 258 2.94 -13.23 -2.85
C THR A 258 1.98 -13.21 -4.03
N THR A 259 0.70 -12.93 -3.76
CA THR A 259 -0.37 -12.81 -4.76
C THR A 259 -0.95 -11.40 -4.82
N SER A 260 -0.65 -10.56 -3.84
CA SER A 260 -1.15 -9.18 -3.76
C SER A 260 -0.54 -8.30 -4.86
N ASN A 261 -1.31 -7.28 -5.28
CA ASN A 261 -0.80 -6.29 -6.22
C ASN A 261 0.41 -5.54 -5.62
N LYS A 262 1.51 -5.50 -6.37
CA LYS A 262 2.80 -4.92 -5.96
C LYS A 262 2.65 -3.44 -5.57
N GLU A 263 2.02 -2.62 -6.41
CA GLU A 263 1.84 -1.18 -6.14
C GLU A 263 1.05 -0.93 -4.86
N THR A 264 -0.06 -1.67 -4.68
CA THR A 264 -0.87 -1.57 -3.46
C THR A 264 -0.06 -1.93 -2.22
N ARG A 265 0.70 -3.02 -2.28
CA ARG A 265 1.54 -3.47 -1.18
C ARG A 265 2.58 -2.43 -0.80
N ILE A 266 3.25 -1.83 -1.78
CA ILE A 266 4.24 -0.77 -1.58
C ILE A 266 3.62 0.44 -0.87
N ILE A 267 2.46 0.89 -1.32
CA ILE A 267 1.81 2.09 -0.77
C ILE A 267 1.29 1.84 0.65
N VAL A 268 0.61 0.72 0.86
CA VAL A 268 0.02 0.38 2.17
C VAL A 268 1.10 0.21 3.26
N ASN A 269 2.27 -0.31 2.91
CA ASN A 269 3.36 -0.52 3.86
C ASN A 269 4.31 0.69 3.99
N SER A 270 4.15 1.73 3.19
CA SER A 270 5.05 2.89 3.22
C SER A 270 5.04 3.66 4.56
N PRO A 271 3.91 3.80 5.29
CA PRO A 271 3.92 4.45 6.58
C PRO A 271 4.81 3.70 7.59
N PHE A 272 4.71 2.37 7.65
CA PHE A 272 5.56 1.57 8.52
C PHE A 272 7.05 1.81 8.25
N ILE A 273 7.45 1.90 6.98
CA ILE A 273 8.84 2.15 6.62
C ILE A 273 9.29 3.55 7.04
N LYS A 274 8.46 4.57 6.86
CA LYS A 274 8.76 5.95 7.27
C LYS A 274 8.86 6.09 8.80
N ASP A 275 8.02 5.36 9.55
CA ASP A 275 7.90 5.52 10.99
C ASP A 275 8.91 4.66 11.77
N HIS A 276 9.25 3.46 11.26
CA HIS A 276 10.03 2.47 12.01
C HIS A 276 11.41 2.16 11.41
N VAL A 277 11.67 2.50 10.14
CA VAL A 277 12.97 2.22 9.53
C VAL A 277 13.87 3.45 9.55
N LEU A 278 15.10 3.26 10.02
CA LEU A 278 16.15 4.26 9.97
C LEU A 278 17.20 3.87 8.93
N PHE A 279 17.54 4.83 8.11
CA PHE A 279 18.57 4.67 7.07
C PHE A 279 19.85 5.40 7.48
N LYS A 280 21.01 4.89 7.06
CA LYS A 280 22.29 5.57 7.27
C LYS A 280 22.24 6.99 6.69
N ASP A 281 22.83 7.94 7.39
CA ASP A 281 22.98 9.30 6.88
C ASP A 281 23.86 9.33 5.62
N ASN A 282 23.60 10.27 4.74
CA ASN A 282 24.31 10.42 3.48
C ASN A 282 25.82 10.64 3.66
N SER A 283 26.24 11.22 4.78
CA SER A 283 27.65 11.40 5.11
C SER A 283 28.37 10.07 5.42
N VAL A 284 27.63 9.10 5.94
CA VAL A 284 28.15 7.77 6.30
C VAL A 284 28.31 6.90 5.06
N ILE A 285 27.33 6.90 4.15
CA ILE A 285 27.26 6.03 2.97
C ILE A 285 28.12 6.45 1.77
N LYS A 286 28.99 7.46 1.92
CA LYS A 286 29.74 8.03 0.79
C LYS A 286 30.42 7.01 -0.12
N LYS A 287 30.86 5.88 0.43
CA LYS A 287 31.55 4.78 -0.31
C LYS A 287 30.66 3.57 -0.58
N GLU A 288 29.45 3.51 -0.05
CA GLU A 288 28.54 2.37 -0.15
C GLU A 288 27.65 2.50 -1.40
N LYS A 289 28.16 2.10 -2.54
CA LYS A 289 27.47 2.27 -3.84
C LYS A 289 26.08 1.62 -3.90
N GLU A 290 25.92 0.42 -3.32
CA GLU A 290 24.64 -0.30 -3.34
C GLU A 290 23.62 0.32 -2.40
N TYR A 291 24.07 0.74 -1.23
CA TYR A 291 23.20 1.42 -0.28
C TYR A 291 22.65 2.73 -0.88
N ARG A 292 23.51 3.51 -1.54
CA ARG A 292 23.08 4.72 -2.26
C ARG A 292 22.13 4.40 -3.41
N ARG A 293 22.40 3.33 -4.17
CA ARG A 293 21.50 2.86 -5.24
C ARG A 293 20.13 2.53 -4.69
N MET A 294 20.07 1.79 -3.60
CA MET A 294 18.84 1.44 -2.89
C MET A 294 18.06 2.71 -2.50
N LEU A 295 18.69 3.69 -1.86
CA LEU A 295 18.02 4.94 -1.49
C LEU A 295 17.52 5.71 -2.71
N ASN A 296 18.31 5.78 -3.79
CA ASN A 296 17.90 6.45 -5.01
C ASN A 296 16.66 5.78 -5.65
N PHE A 297 16.59 4.46 -5.65
CA PHE A 297 15.43 3.74 -6.17
C PHE A 297 14.21 3.88 -5.25
N LEU A 298 14.41 3.85 -3.93
CA LEU A 298 13.35 4.07 -2.95
C LEU A 298 12.73 5.46 -3.12
N CYS A 299 13.57 6.51 -3.09
CA CYS A 299 13.12 7.90 -3.23
C CYS A 299 12.67 8.25 -4.66
N GLY A 300 13.13 7.51 -5.66
CA GLY A 300 12.71 7.68 -7.05
C GLY A 300 11.35 7.09 -7.38
N TYR A 301 10.74 6.33 -6.46
CA TYR A 301 9.44 5.71 -6.69
C TYR A 301 8.31 6.74 -6.62
N THR A 302 7.47 6.75 -7.67
CA THR A 302 6.32 7.65 -7.77
C THR A 302 5.01 6.88 -7.84
N MET A 303 3.98 7.37 -7.17
CA MET A 303 2.67 6.71 -7.08
C MET A 303 1.87 6.75 -8.40
N ALA A 304 2.18 7.67 -9.29
CA ALA A 304 1.45 7.89 -10.53
C ALA A 304 2.24 7.54 -11.80
N GLY A 305 3.46 7.01 -11.68
CA GLY A 305 4.37 6.77 -12.80
C GLY A 305 4.58 5.29 -13.13
N LYS A 306 5.09 5.03 -14.33
CA LYS A 306 5.72 3.75 -14.63
C LYS A 306 7.08 3.71 -13.96
N ASN A 307 7.15 3.07 -12.80
CA ASN A 307 8.39 2.90 -12.07
C ASN A 307 9.22 1.79 -12.73
N ARG A 308 10.41 2.13 -13.19
CA ARG A 308 11.32 1.15 -13.82
C ARG A 308 12.03 0.26 -12.81
N ASN A 309 12.22 0.76 -11.58
CA ASN A 309 12.98 0.10 -10.52
C ASN A 309 12.11 0.06 -9.25
N ASP A 310 11.03 -0.71 -9.29
CA ASP A 310 10.11 -0.88 -8.17
C ASP A 310 10.49 -2.04 -7.23
N ASP A 311 11.59 -2.74 -7.52
CA ASP A 311 12.08 -3.86 -6.71
C ASP A 311 12.52 -3.41 -5.30
N VAL A 312 13.08 -2.19 -5.18
CA VAL A 312 13.49 -1.66 -3.86
C VAL A 312 12.30 -1.33 -2.97
N PRO A 313 11.32 -0.50 -3.38
CA PRO A 313 10.13 -0.27 -2.54
C PRO A 313 9.36 -1.55 -2.27
N ASP A 314 9.39 -2.52 -3.19
CA ASP A 314 8.75 -3.81 -2.98
C ASP A 314 9.45 -4.65 -1.90
N ALA A 315 10.77 -4.77 -1.94
CA ALA A 315 11.54 -5.43 -0.88
C ALA A 315 11.28 -4.81 0.50
N TRP A 316 11.13 -3.47 0.58
CA TRP A 316 10.77 -2.80 1.81
C TRP A 316 9.33 -3.09 2.23
N SER A 317 8.40 -3.22 1.30
CA SER A 317 7.03 -3.62 1.62
C SER A 317 6.96 -5.05 2.18
N LEU A 318 7.74 -5.97 1.60
CA LEU A 318 7.89 -7.33 2.11
C LEU A 318 8.51 -7.35 3.52
N PHE A 319 9.48 -6.45 3.79
CA PHE A 319 10.08 -6.30 5.10
C PHE A 319 9.05 -5.85 6.14
N ALA A 320 8.23 -4.85 5.83
CA ALA A 320 7.17 -4.40 6.73
C ALA A 320 6.17 -5.53 7.03
N GLU A 321 5.69 -6.24 6.02
CA GLU A 321 4.80 -7.38 6.21
C GLU A 321 5.42 -8.49 7.06
N TYR A 322 6.70 -8.79 6.83
CA TYR A 322 7.42 -9.81 7.60
C TYR A 322 7.50 -9.46 9.08
N VAL A 323 7.89 -8.22 9.39
CA VAL A 323 8.00 -7.74 10.77
C VAL A 323 6.64 -7.74 11.47
N GLN A 324 5.60 -7.21 10.83
CA GLN A 324 4.24 -7.20 11.36
C GLN A 324 3.72 -8.62 11.64
N CYS A 325 4.04 -9.59 10.78
CA CYS A 325 3.75 -11.00 11.04
C CYS A 325 4.48 -11.54 12.28
N LEU A 326 5.74 -11.17 12.50
CA LEU A 326 6.49 -11.59 13.68
C LEU A 326 5.88 -11.01 14.96
N GLU A 327 5.42 -9.78 14.95
CA GLU A 327 4.76 -9.11 16.08
C GLU A 327 3.37 -9.68 16.36
N GLY A 328 2.58 -9.95 15.33
CA GLY A 328 1.25 -10.57 15.44
C GLY A 328 1.29 -11.98 16.04
N ASN A 329 2.41 -12.68 15.91
CA ASN A 329 2.63 -14.01 16.50
C ASN A 329 3.12 -13.98 17.96
N LYS A 330 3.37 -12.80 18.55
CA LYS A 330 3.67 -12.68 19.98
C LYS A 330 2.37 -12.85 20.77
N VAL A 331 2.04 -14.10 21.16
CA VAL A 331 0.92 -14.42 22.05
C VAL A 331 1.16 -13.75 23.40
N LYS A 332 0.39 -12.70 23.70
CA LYS A 332 0.33 -12.12 25.05
C LYS A 332 -0.42 -13.10 25.95
N VAL A 333 0.28 -13.90 26.71
CA VAL A 333 -0.33 -14.75 27.74
C VAL A 333 -0.73 -13.86 28.91
N PHE A 334 -2.01 -13.50 28.98
CA PHE A 334 -2.57 -12.90 30.18
C PHE A 334 -2.83 -14.00 31.20
N LYS A 335 -2.15 -13.94 32.37
CA LYS A 335 -2.60 -14.71 33.52
C LYS A 335 -3.99 -14.17 33.89
N ARG A 336 -4.99 -15.07 33.91
CA ARG A 336 -6.30 -14.72 34.47
C ARG A 336 -6.09 -14.28 35.91
N PRO A 337 -6.60 -13.10 36.30
CA PRO A 337 -6.73 -12.81 37.73
C PRO A 337 -7.73 -13.82 38.30
N PHE A 338 -7.37 -14.45 39.40
CA PHE A 338 -8.24 -15.37 40.11
C PHE A 338 -9.42 -14.63 40.70
#